data_c01c9d302ebc7d46074a89b64b10cdea
#
_entry.id   c01c9d302ebc7d46074a89b64b10cdea
#
_cell.length_a   1.000
_cell.length_b   1.000
_cell.length_c   1.000
_cell.angle_alpha   90.00
_cell.angle_beta   90.00
_cell.angle_gamma   90.00
#
_symmetry.space_group_name_H-M   'P 1'
#
loop_
_entity.id
_entity.type
_entity.pdbx_description
1 polymer ?
#
loop_
_entity_poly.entity_id
_entity_poly.type
_entity_poly.pdbx_seq_one_letter_code
_entity_poly.pdbx_strand_id
1 'polypeptide(L)'
;ADHVIQDIPAFHDAINIASKQALDGKLATFGIVPTDANIGYGYIKSLKESIDGAHKVEKFVEKPNIKTAESYLKQGCYLWNSGMFIFKAGTLVDELVIHSPDIIKLVNDAVNKATQDLDFIRLEKPAFESSPNESIDYALMEKSSNVMVVPLEAGWSDVGSWSALYDIGNKDKDGN
;
A
#
# COMPACT_ATOMS: atom_id res chain seq x y z
N ALA A 1 -4.74 -4.47 9.71
CA ALA A 1 -5.10 -5.12 8.45
C ALA A 1 -4.98 -6.62 8.63
N ASP A 2 -5.98 -7.37 8.20
CA ASP A 2 -6.07 -8.81 8.44
C ASP A 2 -5.77 -9.57 7.13
N HIS A 3 -4.59 -9.29 6.53
CA HIS A 3 -4.19 -9.93 5.28
C HIS A 3 -3.85 -11.40 5.48
N VAL A 4 -4.23 -12.23 4.53
CA VAL A 4 -3.79 -13.63 4.42
C VAL A 4 -2.78 -13.75 3.29
N ILE A 5 -1.69 -14.48 3.57
CA ILE A 5 -0.62 -14.80 2.62
C ILE A 5 -0.38 -16.29 2.72
N GLN A 6 -0.57 -17.01 1.60
CA GLN A 6 -0.46 -18.46 1.59
C GLN A 6 0.99 -18.94 1.38
N ASP A 7 1.74 -18.30 0.49
CA ASP A 7 3.15 -18.60 0.24
C ASP A 7 4.06 -17.64 1.02
N ILE A 8 4.39 -18.02 2.26
CA ILE A 8 5.26 -17.24 3.14
C ILE A 8 6.69 -17.08 2.60
N PRO A 9 7.35 -18.11 2.03
CA PRO A 9 8.64 -17.93 1.38
C PRO A 9 8.63 -16.88 0.27
N ALA A 10 7.69 -16.93 -0.67
CA ALA A 10 7.55 -15.92 -1.73
C ALA A 10 7.34 -14.51 -1.18
N PHE A 11 6.59 -14.38 -0.09
CA PHE A 11 6.40 -13.09 0.59
C PHE A 11 7.71 -12.58 1.21
N HIS A 12 8.49 -13.44 1.87
CA HIS A 12 9.79 -13.07 2.43
C HIS A 12 10.77 -12.61 1.33
N ASP A 13 10.78 -13.27 0.18
CA ASP A 13 11.61 -12.85 -0.95
C ASP A 13 11.19 -11.46 -1.46
N ALA A 14 9.90 -11.21 -1.60
CA ALA A 14 9.38 -9.90 -1.98
C ALA A 14 9.73 -8.82 -0.94
N ILE A 15 9.66 -9.12 0.38
CA ILE A 15 10.09 -8.20 1.44
C ILE A 15 11.58 -7.86 1.31
N ASN A 16 12.43 -8.85 1.00
CA ASN A 16 13.86 -8.62 0.82
C ASN A 16 14.14 -7.68 -0.36
N ILE A 17 13.40 -7.84 -1.47
CA ILE A 17 13.49 -6.94 -2.62
C ILE A 17 13.02 -5.52 -2.23
N ALA A 18 11.84 -5.39 -1.63
CA ALA A 18 11.28 -4.11 -1.21
C ALA A 18 12.17 -3.39 -0.19
N SER A 19 12.80 -4.15 0.73
CA SER A 19 13.72 -3.60 1.73
C SER A 19 14.97 -2.97 1.10
N LYS A 20 15.54 -3.59 0.05
CA LYS A 20 16.66 -2.99 -0.70
C LYS A 20 16.25 -1.65 -1.32
N GLN A 21 15.08 -1.61 -1.96
CA GLN A 21 14.56 -0.36 -2.53
C GLN A 21 14.35 0.72 -1.45
N ALA A 22 13.82 0.34 -0.28
CA ALA A 22 13.65 1.24 0.84
C ALA A 22 14.99 1.76 1.39
N LEU A 23 16.03 0.91 1.44
CA LEU A 23 17.38 1.31 1.84
C LEU A 23 17.98 2.33 0.85
N ASP A 24 17.60 2.27 -0.41
CA ASP A 24 17.99 3.23 -1.45
C ASP A 24 17.08 4.48 -1.49
N GLY A 25 16.27 4.68 -0.45
CA GLY A 25 15.43 5.87 -0.28
C GLY A 25 14.17 5.87 -1.16
N LYS A 26 13.66 4.69 -1.55
CA LYS A 26 12.40 4.54 -2.29
C LYS A 26 11.24 4.25 -1.34
N LEU A 27 10.03 4.51 -1.84
CA LEU A 27 8.78 4.05 -1.26
C LEU A 27 8.39 2.76 -1.97
N ALA A 28 8.51 1.61 -1.32
CA ALA A 28 8.19 0.33 -1.93
C ALA A 28 6.79 -0.15 -1.53
N THR A 29 6.04 -0.72 -2.48
CA THR A 29 4.77 -1.41 -2.26
C THR A 29 4.76 -2.75 -2.97
N PHE A 30 3.76 -3.60 -2.67
CA PHE A 30 3.60 -4.90 -3.31
C PHE A 30 2.39 -4.87 -4.24
N GLY A 31 2.60 -5.38 -5.45
CA GLY A 31 1.60 -5.41 -6.50
C GLY A 31 1.13 -6.83 -6.79
N ILE A 32 -0.18 -7.04 -6.68
CA ILE A 32 -0.84 -8.33 -6.91
C ILE A 32 -1.38 -8.39 -8.33
N VAL A 33 -1.24 -9.52 -9.01
CA VAL A 33 -1.80 -9.71 -10.35
C VAL A 33 -3.34 -9.72 -10.27
N PRO A 34 -4.03 -8.80 -10.95
CA PRO A 34 -5.48 -8.74 -10.92
C PRO A 34 -6.14 -9.96 -11.56
N THR A 35 -7.11 -10.54 -10.89
CA THR A 35 -7.93 -11.64 -11.42
C THR A 35 -9.30 -11.18 -11.91
N ASP A 36 -9.76 -10.01 -11.46
CA ASP A 36 -11.03 -9.39 -11.83
C ASP A 36 -10.94 -7.85 -11.84
N ALA A 37 -12.03 -7.17 -12.23
CA ALA A 37 -12.11 -5.72 -12.24
C ALA A 37 -12.59 -5.18 -10.88
N ASN A 38 -11.85 -5.46 -9.82
CA ASN A 38 -12.20 -5.08 -8.46
C ASN A 38 -12.07 -3.56 -8.26
N ILE A 39 -13.13 -2.92 -7.76
CA ILE A 39 -13.16 -1.49 -7.46
C ILE A 39 -12.80 -1.16 -6.01
N GLY A 40 -12.57 -2.16 -5.18
CA GLY A 40 -12.15 -2.02 -3.79
C GLY A 40 -10.66 -1.79 -3.64
N TYR A 41 -9.86 -2.04 -4.69
CA TYR A 41 -8.40 -1.93 -4.66
C TYR A 41 -7.88 -0.75 -5.46
N GLY A 42 -6.70 -0.26 -5.07
CA GLY A 42 -5.88 0.60 -5.90
C GLY A 42 -5.21 -0.19 -7.04
N TYR A 43 -4.92 0.50 -8.13
CA TYR A 43 -4.26 -0.06 -9.31
C TYR A 43 -2.93 0.63 -9.56
N ILE A 44 -1.90 -0.16 -9.80
CA ILE A 44 -0.52 0.30 -10.03
C ILE A 44 -0.10 -0.10 -11.43
N LYS A 45 0.22 0.89 -12.28
CA LYS A 45 0.91 0.66 -13.55
C LYS A 45 2.39 0.85 -13.34
N SER A 46 3.19 -0.14 -13.66
CA SER A 46 4.64 -0.09 -13.56
C SER A 46 5.30 0.03 -14.93
N LEU A 47 6.51 0.56 -14.95
CA LEU A 47 7.39 0.45 -16.11
C LEU A 47 7.84 -1.01 -16.27
N LYS A 48 8.14 -1.41 -17.51
CA LYS A 48 8.57 -2.79 -17.81
C LYS A 48 9.96 -3.11 -17.28
N GLU A 49 10.81 -2.10 -17.17
CA GLU A 49 12.18 -2.26 -16.69
C GLU A 49 12.18 -2.63 -15.20
N SER A 50 12.91 -3.69 -14.87
CA SER A 50 13.08 -4.15 -13.49
C SER A 50 14.42 -3.68 -12.94
N ILE A 51 14.41 -3.21 -11.70
CA ILE A 51 15.59 -2.84 -10.91
C ILE A 51 15.62 -3.77 -9.70
N ASP A 52 16.47 -4.78 -9.74
CA ASP A 52 16.63 -5.78 -8.67
C ASP A 52 15.30 -6.45 -8.23
N GLY A 53 14.43 -6.74 -9.18
CA GLY A 53 13.14 -7.39 -8.93
C GLY A 53 11.99 -6.44 -8.60
N ALA A 54 12.25 -5.14 -8.53
CA ALA A 54 11.22 -4.11 -8.37
C ALA A 54 11.05 -3.31 -9.66
N HIS A 55 9.89 -2.68 -9.85
CA HIS A 55 9.58 -1.84 -11.00
C HIS A 55 9.23 -0.42 -10.55
N LYS A 56 9.66 0.59 -11.30
CA LYS A 56 9.23 1.96 -11.04
C LYS A 56 7.75 2.10 -11.35
N VAL A 57 7.01 2.74 -10.45
CA VAL A 57 5.60 3.05 -10.66
C VAL A 57 5.47 4.19 -11.67
N GLU A 58 4.69 3.95 -12.72
CA GLU A 58 4.33 4.95 -13.73
C GLU A 58 3.05 5.69 -13.31
N LYS A 59 2.08 4.94 -12.75
CA LYS A 59 0.80 5.49 -12.34
C LYS A 59 0.23 4.69 -11.17
N PHE A 60 -0.30 5.40 -10.20
CA PHE A 60 -1.05 4.84 -9.08
C PHE A 60 -2.45 5.44 -9.10
N VAL A 61 -3.50 4.63 -8.94
CA VAL A 61 -4.90 5.07 -8.95
C VAL A 61 -5.67 4.31 -7.88
N GLU A 62 -6.07 5.01 -6.83
CA GLU A 62 -6.84 4.39 -5.73
C GLU A 62 -8.30 4.25 -6.12
N LYS A 63 -8.84 3.04 -5.99
CA LYS A 63 -10.26 2.68 -6.15
C LYS A 63 -10.94 3.31 -7.37
N PRO A 64 -10.54 2.93 -8.60
CA PRO A 64 -11.11 3.47 -9.81
C PRO A 64 -12.58 3.04 -9.97
N ASN A 65 -13.32 3.73 -10.84
CA ASN A 65 -14.64 3.26 -11.21
C ASN A 65 -14.56 1.95 -12.05
N ILE A 66 -15.67 1.22 -12.13
CA ILE A 66 -15.72 -0.11 -12.77
C ILE A 66 -15.23 -0.09 -14.23
N LYS A 67 -15.60 0.90 -15.04
CA LYS A 67 -15.16 1.01 -16.45
C LYS A 67 -13.64 1.16 -16.55
N THR A 68 -13.05 1.91 -15.63
CA THR A 68 -11.59 2.11 -15.55
C THR A 68 -10.91 0.81 -15.10
N ALA A 69 -11.44 0.13 -14.08
CA ALA A 69 -10.92 -1.15 -13.59
C ALA A 69 -10.95 -2.24 -14.68
N GLU A 70 -12.07 -2.36 -15.43
CA GLU A 70 -12.19 -3.26 -16.59
C GLU A 70 -11.16 -2.94 -17.68
N SER A 71 -10.92 -1.65 -17.94
CA SER A 71 -9.90 -1.22 -18.90
C SER A 71 -8.49 -1.60 -18.44
N TYR A 72 -8.18 -1.46 -17.15
CA TYR A 72 -6.88 -1.83 -16.59
C TYR A 72 -6.65 -3.35 -16.64
N LEU A 73 -7.67 -4.14 -16.31
CA LEU A 73 -7.61 -5.60 -16.44
C LEU A 73 -7.33 -6.04 -17.89
N LYS A 74 -8.03 -5.46 -18.87
CA LYS A 74 -7.84 -5.75 -20.31
C LYS A 74 -6.45 -5.38 -20.81
N GLN A 75 -5.83 -4.33 -20.27
CA GLN A 75 -4.48 -3.90 -20.64
C GLN A 75 -3.39 -4.88 -20.13
N GLY A 76 -3.66 -5.63 -19.05
CA GLY A 76 -2.75 -6.66 -18.50
C GLY A 76 -1.41 -6.13 -17.98
N CYS A 77 -1.29 -4.81 -17.74
CA CYS A 77 -0.06 -4.16 -17.26
C CYS A 77 -0.26 -3.44 -15.92
N TYR A 78 -1.38 -3.67 -15.26
CA TYR A 78 -1.69 -3.13 -13.96
C TYR A 78 -1.65 -4.22 -12.90
N LEU A 79 -1.22 -3.86 -11.69
CA LEU A 79 -1.24 -4.68 -10.49
C LEU A 79 -2.21 -4.05 -9.49
N TRP A 80 -2.85 -4.84 -8.62
CA TRP A 80 -3.55 -4.29 -7.46
C TRP A 80 -2.55 -3.83 -6.40
N ASN A 81 -2.82 -2.70 -5.78
CA ASN A 81 -2.12 -2.28 -4.58
C ASN A 81 -2.52 -3.16 -3.39
N SER A 82 -1.57 -3.83 -2.79
CA SER A 82 -1.82 -4.63 -1.58
C SER A 82 -2.06 -3.80 -0.32
N GLY A 83 -1.76 -2.50 -0.35
CA GLY A 83 -1.80 -1.64 0.84
C GLY A 83 -0.66 -1.89 1.84
N MET A 84 0.32 -2.69 1.48
CA MET A 84 1.53 -2.92 2.28
C MET A 84 2.68 -2.08 1.73
N PHE A 85 3.40 -1.39 2.61
CA PHE A 85 4.47 -0.48 2.22
C PHE A 85 5.73 -0.72 3.04
N ILE A 86 6.90 -0.57 2.41
CA ILE A 86 8.22 -0.58 3.07
C ILE A 86 8.98 0.67 2.66
N PHE A 87 9.42 1.44 3.63
CA PHE A 87 10.20 2.68 3.43
C PHE A 87 11.00 3.02 4.68
N LYS A 88 12.02 3.87 4.53
CA LYS A 88 12.66 4.54 5.68
C LYS A 88 11.71 5.63 6.21
N ALA A 89 11.62 5.77 7.52
CA ALA A 89 10.81 6.82 8.15
C ALA A 89 11.20 8.22 7.64
N GLY A 90 12.49 8.50 7.49
CA GLY A 90 12.98 9.76 6.92
C GLY A 90 12.48 10.00 5.50
N THR A 91 12.56 8.99 4.61
CA THR A 91 12.04 9.09 3.24
C THR A 91 10.55 9.40 3.22
N LEU A 92 9.75 8.74 4.08
CA LEU A 92 8.33 9.02 4.17
C LEU A 92 8.07 10.48 4.58
N VAL A 93 8.78 10.97 5.59
CA VAL A 93 8.64 12.35 6.07
C VAL A 93 9.03 13.35 4.98
N ASP A 94 10.17 13.14 4.31
CA ASP A 94 10.66 14.02 3.25
C ASP A 94 9.67 14.11 2.08
N GLU A 95 9.12 12.99 1.65
CA GLU A 95 8.12 12.93 0.58
C GLU A 95 6.79 13.58 1.01
N LEU A 96 6.35 13.37 2.26
CA LEU A 96 5.14 14.02 2.78
C LEU A 96 5.32 15.54 2.93
N VAL A 97 6.51 16.04 3.26
CA VAL A 97 6.80 17.48 3.26
C VAL A 97 6.56 18.09 1.88
N ILE A 98 6.89 17.34 0.81
CA ILE A 98 6.72 17.80 -0.57
C ILE A 98 5.25 17.71 -1.02
N HIS A 99 4.59 16.58 -0.75
CA HIS A 99 3.33 16.23 -1.36
C HIS A 99 2.09 16.53 -0.48
N SER A 100 2.27 16.60 0.84
CA SER A 100 1.20 16.82 1.82
C SER A 100 1.71 17.58 3.05
N PRO A 101 2.22 18.81 2.88
CA PRO A 101 2.88 19.58 3.95
C PRO A 101 1.93 19.87 5.14
N ASP A 102 0.64 20.02 4.88
CA ASP A 102 -0.34 20.27 5.96
C ASP A 102 -0.47 19.07 6.91
N ILE A 103 -0.40 17.84 6.38
CA ILE A 103 -0.41 16.62 7.20
C ILE A 103 0.82 16.61 8.11
N ILE A 104 2.01 16.80 7.55
CA ILE A 104 3.28 16.79 8.30
C ILE A 104 3.29 17.87 9.38
N LYS A 105 2.83 19.07 9.08
CA LYS A 105 2.75 20.16 10.05
C LYS A 105 1.88 19.79 11.25
N LEU A 106 0.66 19.31 10.99
CA LEU A 106 -0.31 18.98 12.05
C LEU A 106 0.10 17.72 12.84
N VAL A 107 0.70 16.73 12.18
CA VAL A 107 1.26 15.55 12.85
C VAL A 107 2.42 15.95 13.76
N ASN A 108 3.33 16.80 13.30
CA ASN A 108 4.42 17.32 14.13
C ASN A 108 3.89 18.13 15.33
N ASP A 109 2.88 18.97 15.13
CA ASP A 109 2.24 19.70 16.22
C ASP A 109 1.61 18.75 17.26
N ALA A 110 0.92 17.70 16.79
CA ALA A 110 0.32 16.69 17.66
C ALA A 110 1.35 15.88 18.45
N VAL A 111 2.48 15.52 17.81
CA VAL A 111 3.58 14.79 18.47
C VAL A 111 4.35 15.69 19.44
N ASN A 112 4.68 16.91 19.05
CA ASN A 112 5.44 17.83 19.89
C ASN A 112 4.69 18.26 21.17
N LYS A 113 3.37 18.24 21.15
CA LYS A 113 2.50 18.53 22.30
C LYS A 113 1.97 17.26 22.98
N ALA A 114 2.47 16.08 22.57
CA ALA A 114 2.06 14.81 23.15
C ALA A 114 2.44 14.72 24.62
N THR A 115 1.66 13.96 25.38
CA THR A 115 1.91 13.67 26.80
C THR A 115 2.19 12.18 27.01
N GLN A 116 3.10 11.88 27.96
CA GLN A 116 3.32 10.49 28.39
C GLN A 116 2.20 10.07 29.34
N ASP A 117 1.60 8.89 29.06
CA ASP A 117 0.57 8.27 29.89
C ASP A 117 0.95 6.78 30.07
N LEU A 118 1.68 6.47 31.12
CA LEU A 118 2.30 5.16 31.36
C LEU A 118 3.16 4.73 30.15
N ASP A 119 2.80 3.62 29.49
CA ASP A 119 3.50 3.10 28.32
C ASP A 119 3.00 3.72 26.99
N PHE A 120 2.04 4.66 27.04
CA PHE A 120 1.43 5.27 25.87
C PHE A 120 1.93 6.70 25.66
N ILE A 121 2.08 7.08 24.40
CA ILE A 121 2.23 8.47 23.97
C ILE A 121 0.87 8.96 23.49
N ARG A 122 0.26 9.91 24.22
CA ARG A 122 -1.02 10.53 23.86
C ARG A 122 -0.77 11.75 23.00
N LEU A 123 -1.14 11.65 21.73
CA LEU A 123 -1.04 12.78 20.80
C LEU A 123 -1.97 13.93 21.25
N GLU A 124 -1.58 15.16 20.93
CA GLU A 124 -2.42 16.32 21.19
C GLU A 124 -3.63 16.28 20.25
N LYS A 125 -4.82 16.17 20.87
CA LYS A 125 -6.07 15.86 20.18
C LYS A 125 -6.49 16.93 19.15
N PRO A 126 -6.56 18.24 19.48
CA PRO A 126 -6.93 19.29 18.54
C PRO A 126 -6.05 19.31 17.26
N ALA A 127 -4.74 19.20 17.38
CA ALA A 127 -3.86 19.18 16.22
C ALA A 127 -4.08 17.91 15.37
N PHE A 128 -4.21 16.74 16.03
CA PHE A 128 -4.46 15.49 15.32
C PHE A 128 -5.81 15.50 14.58
N GLU A 129 -6.90 15.98 15.23
CA GLU A 129 -8.23 16.08 14.62
C GLU A 129 -8.31 17.12 13.50
N SER A 130 -7.39 18.09 13.48
CA SER A 130 -7.29 19.08 12.42
C SER A 130 -6.55 18.59 11.18
N SER A 131 -5.88 17.42 11.28
CA SER A 131 -5.18 16.82 10.13
C SER A 131 -6.20 16.42 9.05
N PRO A 132 -5.87 16.63 7.75
CA PRO A 132 -6.69 16.12 6.66
C PRO A 132 -6.97 14.62 6.80
N ASN A 133 -8.21 14.23 6.61
CA ASN A 133 -8.62 12.82 6.59
C ASN A 133 -8.35 12.24 5.20
N GLU A 134 -7.10 11.92 4.93
CA GLU A 134 -6.62 11.45 3.63
C GLU A 134 -5.74 10.21 3.84
N SER A 135 -5.95 9.14 3.03
CA SER A 135 -5.11 7.96 3.11
C SER A 135 -3.72 8.24 2.53
N ILE A 136 -2.73 7.42 2.90
CA ILE A 136 -1.37 7.49 2.35
C ILE A 136 -1.36 7.35 0.83
N ASP A 137 -2.32 6.64 0.26
CA ASP A 137 -2.44 6.44 -1.18
C ASP A 137 -2.69 7.78 -1.88
N TYR A 138 -3.67 8.55 -1.43
CA TYR A 138 -3.97 9.90 -1.96
C TYR A 138 -2.97 10.96 -1.52
N ALA A 139 -2.56 10.90 -0.25
CA ALA A 139 -1.64 11.90 0.29
C ALA A 139 -0.26 11.83 -0.38
N LEU A 140 0.17 10.63 -0.77
CA LEU A 140 1.55 10.40 -1.18
C LEU A 140 1.68 9.52 -2.43
N MET A 141 1.14 8.29 -2.45
CA MET A 141 1.47 7.29 -3.47
C MET A 141 1.03 7.68 -4.88
N GLU A 142 -0.07 8.40 -5.02
CA GLU A 142 -0.53 8.93 -6.32
C GLU A 142 0.31 10.13 -6.81
N LYS A 143 1.01 10.83 -5.90
CA LYS A 143 1.74 12.08 -6.19
C LYS A 143 3.24 11.88 -6.37
N SER A 144 3.83 10.93 -5.63
CA SER A 144 5.27 10.72 -5.62
C SER A 144 5.77 9.99 -6.86
N SER A 145 6.85 10.47 -7.45
CA SER A 145 7.60 9.78 -8.51
C SER A 145 8.65 8.80 -7.97
N ASN A 146 8.75 8.66 -6.64
CA ASN A 146 9.75 7.85 -5.94
C ASN A 146 9.23 6.49 -5.50
N VAL A 147 8.10 6.02 -6.10
CA VAL A 147 7.45 4.77 -5.73
C VAL A 147 7.95 3.61 -6.60
N MET A 148 8.24 2.49 -5.94
CA MET A 148 8.59 1.21 -6.56
C MET A 148 7.53 0.16 -6.21
N VAL A 149 7.20 -0.71 -7.14
CA VAL A 149 6.33 -1.86 -6.89
C VAL A 149 7.09 -3.17 -7.07
N VAL A 150 6.94 -4.06 -6.11
CA VAL A 150 7.45 -5.44 -6.17
C VAL A 150 6.27 -6.35 -6.49
N PRO A 151 6.29 -7.07 -7.62
CA PRO A 151 5.26 -8.08 -7.91
C PRO A 151 5.24 -9.15 -6.82
N LEU A 152 4.04 -9.52 -6.37
CA LEU A 152 3.83 -10.51 -5.31
C LEU A 152 2.80 -11.55 -5.74
N GLU A 153 3.27 -12.77 -5.95
CA GLU A 153 2.46 -13.96 -6.21
C GLU A 153 2.56 -14.89 -5.00
N ALA A 154 1.81 -14.61 -3.95
CA ALA A 154 1.89 -15.34 -2.68
C ALA A 154 0.52 -15.76 -2.14
N GLY A 155 -0.51 -15.85 -2.99
CA GLY A 155 -1.87 -16.15 -2.55
C GLY A 155 -2.39 -15.12 -1.56
N TRP A 156 -2.20 -13.84 -1.88
CA TRP A 156 -2.62 -12.71 -1.04
C TRP A 156 -4.13 -12.48 -1.11
N SER A 157 -4.72 -12.18 0.03
CA SER A 157 -6.07 -11.63 0.18
C SER A 157 -6.10 -10.61 1.31
N ASP A 158 -6.84 -9.52 1.12
CA ASP A 158 -7.09 -8.52 2.17
C ASP A 158 -8.21 -8.93 3.14
N VAL A 159 -8.87 -10.05 2.87
CA VAL A 159 -10.02 -10.58 3.66
C VAL A 159 -11.12 -9.53 3.88
N GLY A 160 -11.29 -8.63 2.91
CA GLY A 160 -12.20 -7.48 3.01
C GLY A 160 -13.70 -7.80 2.93
N SER A 161 -14.06 -9.06 2.66
CA SER A 161 -15.46 -9.49 2.51
C SER A 161 -15.67 -10.94 2.96
N TRP A 162 -16.92 -11.31 3.22
CA TRP A 162 -17.28 -12.71 3.52
C TRP A 162 -16.98 -13.66 2.34
N SER A 163 -17.12 -13.20 1.09
CA SER A 163 -16.72 -13.95 -0.08
C SER A 163 -15.22 -14.19 -0.13
N ALA A 164 -14.41 -13.17 0.14
CA ALA A 164 -12.95 -13.33 0.21
C ALA A 164 -12.55 -14.35 1.30
N LEU A 165 -13.19 -14.29 2.47
CA LEU A 165 -12.96 -15.28 3.53
C LEU A 165 -13.34 -16.69 3.09
N TYR A 166 -14.47 -16.85 2.39
CA TYR A 166 -14.87 -18.12 1.82
C TYR A 166 -13.85 -18.63 0.79
N ASP A 167 -13.37 -17.78 -0.11
CA ASP A 167 -12.45 -18.16 -1.19
C ASP A 167 -11.11 -18.69 -0.68
N ILE A 168 -10.59 -18.15 0.42
CA ILE A 168 -9.32 -18.57 1.04
C ILE A 168 -9.49 -19.74 2.02
N GLY A 169 -10.72 -20.04 2.48
CA GLY A 169 -10.99 -21.10 3.43
C GLY A 169 -10.83 -22.50 2.84
N ASN A 170 -10.44 -23.46 3.68
CA ASN A 170 -10.48 -24.87 3.31
C ASN A 170 -11.92 -25.29 3.09
N LYS A 171 -12.20 -25.98 1.98
CA LYS A 171 -13.51 -26.47 1.64
C LYS A 171 -13.58 -27.97 1.78
N ASP A 172 -14.72 -28.46 2.30
CA ASP A 172 -15.03 -29.88 2.30
C ASP A 172 -15.43 -30.36 0.88
N LYS A 173 -15.75 -31.67 0.75
CA LYS A 173 -16.17 -32.26 -0.53
C LYS A 173 -17.46 -31.67 -1.12
N ASP A 174 -18.26 -30.99 -0.33
CA ASP A 174 -19.54 -30.38 -0.69
C ASP A 174 -19.37 -28.83 -0.92
N GLY A 175 -18.14 -28.33 -0.78
CA GLY A 175 -17.79 -26.94 -1.04
C GLY A 175 -18.05 -25.97 0.13
N ASN A 176 -18.26 -26.50 1.35
CA ASN A 176 -18.48 -25.71 2.55
C ASN A 176 -17.17 -25.45 3.29
#